data_a3d51d24fd31cfd60bab7486af67517a
#
_entry.id   a3d51d24fd31cfd60bab7486af67517a
#
_cell.length_a   1.000
_cell.length_b   1.000
_cell.length_c   1.000
_cell.angle_alpha   90.00
_cell.angle_beta   90.00
_cell.angle_gamma   90.00
#
_symmetry.space_group_name_H-M   'P 1'
#
loop_
_entity.id
_entity.type
_entity.pdbx_description
1 polymer ?
#
loop_
_entity_poly.entity_id
_entity_poly.type
_entity_poly.pdbx_seq_one_letter_code
_entity_poly.pdbx_strand_id
1 'polypeptide(L)'
;MKKAGIKIGLCILLIAPLTIPNFTSTFAEENIETNESQDIVNIPDPVLKSYLNAFLGQTATSDITEEQMDKVEVIDINSSTLTDLTGLEFAHNLTSLSLFNTGVTDFSLIANMTSLNRLSISGSKLTDDSLPDLNGLINLNTMDLSNSNINDNSLDKINKLPKLTDLTLGYVYALTDIMPLQSLPNLTSLDIQFCGVYDFRGIENFPKLTSLSAAGQNVGRTSLINSTIKSSVLSYDETKQTIFIPFALMTKRSVNFDGAVIPFTTSNSGSSTFFSLNNEQIASTRLTIDDTGITVSGITKEYFDSIEQMKYNARYNNPAGAIATPPNFTRYTLSGGTYTQYFKVEHTLNIASDASMSYVEQSTITEEKFLEDIHAETDDDAPVTSDFTDVVDLNTPGVYTVTLNAENSAGLKAAPQQVTVTILEIPVITAMQSITYLKESAVTEEQFLLDILAETSDDSEITSDFDSVVDLNKVGTYTVTLDAVSESGIEADPVTISVEVAEEDEPVEPTPDPDKPNETGDDGESVNANTPEKNVSDPVNKALPRTGDSNQATTVLIGILLAGIATIFFRKRKHS
;
A
#
# COMPACT_ATOMS: atom_id res chain seq x y z
N MET A 1 66.39 -14.77 -20.56
CA MET A 1 66.91 -14.95 -21.93
C MET A 1 66.06 -14.20 -22.93
N LYS A 2 66.74 -13.50 -23.82
CA LYS A 2 66.36 -12.75 -25.03
C LYS A 2 65.75 -11.36 -24.83
N LYS A 3 66.65 -10.40 -24.97
CA LYS A 3 66.48 -9.01 -25.34
C LYS A 3 66.04 -8.91 -26.80
N ALA A 4 65.15 -7.99 -27.13
CA ALA A 4 64.95 -7.48 -28.48
C ALA A 4 65.07 -5.95 -28.42
N GLY A 5 66.08 -5.40 -29.05
CA GLY A 5 66.36 -3.96 -29.15
C GLY A 5 65.67 -3.37 -30.37
N ILE A 6 65.25 -2.12 -30.25
CA ILE A 6 64.75 -1.29 -31.35
C ILE A 6 65.80 -0.26 -31.68
N LYS A 7 66.19 -0.21 -32.95
CA LYS A 7 67.18 0.71 -33.54
C LYS A 7 66.51 2.07 -33.80
N ILE A 8 67.22 3.14 -33.36
CA ILE A 8 66.92 4.53 -33.72
C ILE A 8 67.67 4.83 -35.00
N GLY A 9 66.99 5.21 -36.05
CA GLY A 9 67.60 5.70 -37.30
C GLY A 9 67.77 7.23 -37.24
N LEU A 10 69.01 7.62 -37.31
CA LEU A 10 69.50 9.01 -37.39
C LEU A 10 69.53 9.42 -38.87
N CYS A 11 68.68 10.34 -39.33
CA CYS A 11 68.86 11.02 -40.63
C CYS A 11 69.62 12.32 -40.41
N ILE A 12 70.86 12.34 -40.91
CA ILE A 12 71.68 13.55 -40.99
C ILE A 12 71.41 14.19 -42.36
N LEU A 13 70.88 15.44 -42.36
CA LEU A 13 70.83 16.27 -43.56
C LEU A 13 71.96 17.34 -43.48
N LEU A 14 72.92 17.26 -44.35
CA LEU A 14 74.00 18.28 -44.55
C LEU A 14 73.41 19.48 -45.32
N ILE A 15 73.50 20.69 -44.74
CA ILE A 15 73.31 21.95 -45.49
C ILE A 15 74.57 22.84 -45.24
N ALA A 16 75.16 23.30 -46.33
CA ALA A 16 76.36 24.12 -46.39
C ALA A 16 76.13 25.58 -45.91
N PRO A 17 77.13 26.31 -45.49
CA PRO A 17 77.00 27.64 -44.90
C PRO A 17 76.82 28.73 -45.97
N LEU A 18 75.79 29.54 -45.87
CA LEU A 18 75.68 30.84 -46.54
C LEU A 18 76.02 31.94 -45.52
N THR A 19 77.08 32.70 -45.85
CA THR A 19 77.52 33.92 -45.16
C THR A 19 76.56 35.07 -45.42
N ILE A 20 75.98 35.67 -44.37
CA ILE A 20 75.20 36.91 -44.39
C ILE A 20 75.91 37.94 -43.45
N PRO A 21 76.00 39.21 -43.82
CA PRO A 21 76.74 40.20 -43.08
C PRO A 21 76.03 40.69 -41.80
N ASN A 22 76.82 41.09 -40.79
CA ASN A 22 76.44 41.67 -39.52
C ASN A 22 75.48 42.89 -39.68
N PHE A 23 74.26 42.76 -39.20
CA PHE A 23 73.48 43.88 -38.73
C PHE A 23 73.42 43.79 -37.21
N THR A 24 74.09 44.70 -36.51
CA THR A 24 73.83 44.95 -35.07
C THR A 24 72.50 45.72 -34.92
N SER A 25 71.41 45.00 -34.63
CA SER A 25 70.26 45.61 -34.07
C SER A 25 70.26 45.39 -32.55
N THR A 26 70.40 46.47 -31.83
CA THR A 26 70.05 46.51 -30.39
C THR A 26 68.56 46.23 -30.22
N PHE A 27 68.25 44.96 -29.94
CA PHE A 27 66.93 44.65 -29.38
C PHE A 27 66.99 45.05 -27.92
N ALA A 28 66.14 46.05 -27.55
CA ALA A 28 65.69 46.20 -26.18
C ALA A 28 65.03 44.89 -25.76
N GLU A 29 65.54 44.24 -24.72
CA GLU A 29 64.79 43.20 -24.02
C GLU A 29 63.56 43.86 -23.48
N GLU A 30 62.48 43.77 -24.24
CA GLU A 30 61.11 43.94 -23.68
C GLU A 30 60.95 42.75 -22.75
N ASN A 31 61.05 42.99 -21.43
CA ASN A 31 60.50 42.10 -20.42
C ASN A 31 59.01 41.96 -20.70
N ILE A 32 58.66 40.96 -21.49
CA ILE A 32 57.29 40.48 -21.48
C ILE A 32 57.13 39.80 -20.10
N GLU A 33 56.71 40.59 -19.10
CA GLU A 33 56.01 40.04 -17.98
C GLU A 33 54.79 39.35 -18.62
N THR A 34 54.86 38.03 -18.78
CA THR A 34 53.64 37.22 -18.92
C THR A 34 52.87 37.42 -17.65
N ASN A 35 51.99 38.42 -17.66
CA ASN A 35 50.89 38.46 -16.73
C ASN A 35 50.03 37.21 -17.05
N GLU A 36 50.45 36.06 -16.50
CA GLU A 36 49.50 34.97 -16.31
C GLU A 36 48.39 35.57 -15.48
N SER A 37 47.24 35.80 -16.09
CA SER A 37 46.06 36.19 -15.35
C SER A 37 45.84 35.07 -14.36
N GLN A 38 46.26 35.29 -13.11
CA GLN A 38 45.94 34.33 -12.05
C GLN A 38 44.44 34.26 -11.98
N ASP A 39 43.87 33.06 -12.20
CA ASP A 39 42.45 32.84 -12.14
C ASP A 39 41.97 33.09 -10.70
N ILE A 40 41.26 34.20 -10.53
CA ILE A 40 40.73 34.63 -9.23
C ILE A 40 39.45 33.84 -8.95
N VAL A 41 39.42 33.16 -7.81
CA VAL A 41 38.29 32.39 -7.36
C VAL A 41 37.17 33.32 -6.87
N ASN A 42 35.98 33.08 -7.36
CA ASN A 42 34.76 33.77 -6.87
C ASN A 42 34.35 33.22 -5.51
N ILE A 43 34.47 34.01 -4.45
CA ILE A 43 34.07 33.66 -3.09
C ILE A 43 33.11 34.76 -2.59
N PRO A 44 31.78 34.56 -2.82
CA PRO A 44 30.77 35.60 -2.52
C PRO A 44 30.51 35.78 -1.04
N ASP A 45 30.66 34.68 -0.24
CA ASP A 45 30.43 34.78 1.21
C ASP A 45 31.60 35.46 1.91
N PRO A 46 31.36 36.62 2.60
CA PRO A 46 32.41 37.37 3.23
C PRO A 46 33.04 36.67 4.44
N VAL A 47 32.30 35.76 5.12
CA VAL A 47 32.82 34.96 6.23
C VAL A 47 33.80 33.94 5.71
N LEU A 48 33.42 33.23 4.63
CA LEU A 48 34.29 32.29 3.98
C LEU A 48 35.57 32.95 3.41
N LYS A 49 35.37 34.08 2.69
CA LYS A 49 36.50 34.86 2.12
C LYS A 49 37.47 35.34 3.22
N SER A 50 36.91 35.86 4.32
CA SER A 50 37.73 36.31 5.44
C SER A 50 38.50 35.16 6.12
N TYR A 51 37.83 34.00 6.30
CA TYR A 51 38.46 32.81 6.89
C TYR A 51 39.63 32.30 6.04
N LEU A 52 39.41 32.14 4.73
CA LEU A 52 40.45 31.71 3.79
C LEU A 52 41.63 32.67 3.70
N ASN A 53 41.35 33.99 3.67
CA ASN A 53 42.38 35.00 3.68
C ASN A 53 43.20 35.01 4.99
N ALA A 54 42.56 34.77 6.13
CA ALA A 54 43.29 34.62 7.39
C ALA A 54 44.18 33.39 7.40
N PHE A 55 43.72 32.24 6.84
CA PHE A 55 44.48 31.02 6.68
C PHE A 55 45.72 31.27 5.78
N LEU A 56 45.54 32.01 4.69
CA LEU A 56 46.59 32.36 3.73
C LEU A 56 47.51 33.48 4.18
N GLY A 57 47.26 34.09 5.35
CA GLY A 57 48.02 35.22 5.87
C GLY A 57 47.79 36.54 5.12
N GLN A 58 46.62 36.71 4.50
CA GLN A 58 46.23 37.88 3.70
C GLN A 58 45.22 38.76 4.42
N THR A 59 44.92 39.94 3.87
CA THR A 59 43.86 40.78 4.39
C THR A 59 42.49 40.20 4.08
N ALA A 60 41.49 40.38 4.95
CA ALA A 60 40.19 39.69 4.91
C ALA A 60 39.42 39.80 3.57
N THR A 61 39.73 40.79 2.74
CA THR A 61 39.03 41.07 1.49
C THR A 61 39.91 40.86 0.25
N SER A 62 41.14 40.35 0.42
CA SER A 62 42.06 40.07 -0.70
C SER A 62 41.43 39.07 -1.69
N ASP A 63 41.78 39.24 -2.96
CA ASP A 63 41.44 38.22 -3.94
C ASP A 63 42.30 36.96 -3.74
N ILE A 64 41.70 35.81 -3.93
CA ILE A 64 42.30 34.50 -3.73
C ILE A 64 42.39 33.81 -5.10
N THR A 65 43.55 33.29 -5.46
CA THR A 65 43.74 32.56 -6.71
C THR A 65 43.49 31.06 -6.52
N GLU A 66 43.25 30.33 -7.63
CA GLU A 66 43.13 28.86 -7.59
C GLU A 66 44.38 28.20 -6.99
N GLU A 67 45.60 28.65 -7.35
CA GLU A 67 46.83 28.15 -6.77
C GLU A 67 46.90 28.34 -5.24
N GLN A 68 46.30 29.43 -4.75
CA GLN A 68 46.21 29.67 -3.30
C GLN A 68 45.18 28.77 -2.65
N MET A 69 44.06 28.46 -3.33
CA MET A 69 43.07 27.52 -2.82
C MET A 69 43.63 26.11 -2.67
N ASP A 70 44.56 25.70 -3.52
CA ASP A 70 45.24 24.40 -3.40
C ASP A 70 46.16 24.30 -2.16
N LYS A 71 46.47 25.41 -1.48
CA LYS A 71 47.17 25.42 -0.19
C LYS A 71 46.26 25.19 1.01
N VAL A 72 44.94 25.20 0.79
CA VAL A 72 43.94 25.01 1.84
C VAL A 72 43.69 23.52 2.06
N GLU A 73 44.24 22.98 3.13
CA GLU A 73 44.09 21.56 3.49
C GLU A 73 43.03 21.30 4.57
N VAL A 74 42.74 22.32 5.40
CA VAL A 74 41.84 22.19 6.54
C VAL A 74 40.97 23.44 6.66
N ILE A 75 39.66 23.22 6.79
CA ILE A 75 38.69 24.26 7.11
C ILE A 75 37.91 23.87 8.36
N ASP A 76 37.83 24.80 9.31
CA ASP A 76 37.01 24.64 10.54
C ASP A 76 36.30 25.97 10.83
N ILE A 77 34.99 26.02 10.52
CA ILE A 77 34.18 27.22 10.67
C ILE A 77 32.99 26.94 11.57
N ASN A 78 32.84 27.77 12.59
CA ASN A 78 31.67 27.82 13.47
C ASN A 78 31.08 29.26 13.40
N SER A 79 30.16 29.46 12.45
CA SER A 79 29.54 30.78 12.25
C SER A 79 28.15 30.65 11.60
N SER A 80 27.14 31.13 12.28
CA SER A 80 25.76 31.17 11.77
C SER A 80 25.56 32.13 10.58
N THR A 81 26.53 32.98 10.31
CA THR A 81 26.53 33.94 9.19
C THR A 81 27.22 33.43 7.94
N LEU A 82 27.91 32.27 7.99
CA LEU A 82 28.35 31.57 6.80
C LEU A 82 27.14 30.94 6.12
N THR A 83 26.87 31.31 4.88
CA THR A 83 25.66 30.88 4.14
C THR A 83 25.93 30.27 2.78
N ASP A 84 27.14 30.49 2.21
CA ASP A 84 27.52 30.06 0.88
C ASP A 84 28.92 29.45 0.88
N LEU A 85 29.07 28.29 0.29
CA LEU A 85 30.34 27.55 0.17
C LEU A 85 31.03 27.74 -1.19
N THR A 86 30.46 28.56 -2.09
CA THR A 86 31.02 28.81 -3.43
C THR A 86 32.46 29.28 -3.32
N GLY A 87 33.33 28.65 -4.13
CA GLY A 87 34.76 28.83 -4.12
C GLY A 87 35.53 27.67 -3.47
N LEU A 88 34.87 26.86 -2.60
CA LEU A 88 35.53 25.69 -2.01
C LEU A 88 35.77 24.56 -3.02
N GLU A 89 35.11 24.54 -4.16
CA GLU A 89 35.36 23.62 -5.26
C GLU A 89 36.76 23.69 -5.82
N PHE A 90 37.47 24.82 -5.62
CA PHE A 90 38.87 25.02 -6.02
C PHE A 90 39.89 24.57 -4.96
N ALA A 91 39.45 24.14 -3.78
CA ALA A 91 40.35 23.61 -2.75
C ALA A 91 40.61 22.11 -2.95
N HIS A 92 41.33 21.76 -4.02
CA HIS A 92 41.50 20.35 -4.42
C HIS A 92 42.26 19.50 -3.41
N ASN A 93 43.09 20.13 -2.55
CA ASN A 93 43.84 19.46 -1.50
C ASN A 93 43.18 19.49 -0.13
N LEU A 94 41.93 19.91 -0.06
CA LEU A 94 41.16 19.95 1.20
C LEU A 94 40.92 18.53 1.72
N THR A 95 41.52 18.18 2.84
CA THR A 95 41.44 16.86 3.47
C THR A 95 40.51 16.85 4.68
N SER A 96 40.25 18.01 5.30
CA SER A 96 39.37 18.13 6.46
C SER A 96 38.46 19.34 6.34
N LEU A 97 37.13 19.10 6.38
CA LEU A 97 36.12 20.14 6.38
C LEU A 97 35.21 19.99 7.62
N SER A 98 35.18 21.06 8.43
CA SER A 98 34.29 21.16 9.61
C SER A 98 33.43 22.41 9.53
N LEU A 99 32.12 22.21 9.56
CA LEU A 99 31.08 23.26 9.49
C LEU A 99 30.12 23.10 10.67
N PHE A 100 30.25 23.96 11.68
CA PHE A 100 29.44 23.91 12.88
C PHE A 100 28.46 25.07 12.94
N ASN A 101 27.18 24.80 13.19
CA ASN A 101 26.12 25.79 13.38
C ASN A 101 26.10 26.86 12.29
N THR A 102 26.38 26.51 11.04
CA THR A 102 26.38 27.46 9.93
C THR A 102 24.98 27.78 9.43
N GLY A 103 24.85 28.87 8.67
CA GLY A 103 23.63 29.24 7.95
C GLY A 103 23.52 28.55 6.58
N VAL A 104 24.47 27.73 6.20
CA VAL A 104 24.49 27.00 4.92
C VAL A 104 23.28 26.08 4.81
N THR A 105 22.62 26.13 3.68
CA THR A 105 21.46 25.27 3.34
C THR A 105 21.69 24.44 2.08
N ASP A 106 22.72 24.75 1.30
CA ASP A 106 23.15 23.97 0.14
C ASP A 106 24.56 23.41 0.38
N PHE A 107 24.64 22.10 0.53
CA PHE A 107 25.88 21.35 0.74
C PHE A 107 26.31 20.59 -0.52
N SER A 108 25.69 20.84 -1.68
CA SER A 108 25.90 20.08 -2.92
C SER A 108 27.35 20.03 -3.38
N LEU A 109 28.11 21.13 -3.20
CA LEU A 109 29.54 21.21 -3.54
C LEU A 109 30.37 20.13 -2.86
N ILE A 110 30.00 19.72 -1.65
CA ILE A 110 30.78 18.75 -0.84
C ILE A 110 30.84 17.38 -1.52
N ALA A 111 29.81 17.00 -2.28
CA ALA A 111 29.76 15.69 -2.97
C ALA A 111 30.94 15.44 -3.91
N ASN A 112 31.58 16.51 -4.40
CA ASN A 112 32.68 16.44 -5.35
C ASN A 112 34.09 16.57 -4.69
N MET A 113 34.13 16.79 -3.38
CA MET A 113 35.40 16.99 -2.64
C MET A 113 36.07 15.65 -2.31
N THR A 114 36.52 14.91 -3.32
CA THR A 114 37.02 13.52 -3.19
C THR A 114 38.35 13.40 -2.44
N SER A 115 39.04 14.51 -2.18
CA SER A 115 40.25 14.59 -1.34
C SER A 115 39.96 14.48 0.15
N LEU A 116 38.67 14.69 0.58
CA LEU A 116 38.32 14.68 1.98
C LEU A 116 38.56 13.33 2.66
N ASN A 117 39.28 13.42 3.77
CA ASN A 117 39.50 12.34 4.74
C ASN A 117 38.56 12.47 5.95
N ARG A 118 38.27 13.71 6.34
CA ARG A 118 37.38 14.05 7.46
C ARG A 118 36.33 15.05 7.04
N LEU A 119 35.08 14.74 7.35
CA LEU A 119 33.96 15.63 7.15
C LEU A 119 33.15 15.75 8.44
N SER A 120 32.90 16.99 8.90
CA SER A 120 32.01 17.25 10.03
C SER A 120 31.04 18.36 9.65
N ILE A 121 29.74 18.06 9.66
CA ILE A 121 28.68 19.03 9.42
C ILE A 121 27.65 18.89 10.53
N SER A 122 27.52 19.91 11.38
CA SER A 122 26.53 19.87 12.45
C SER A 122 25.68 21.14 12.49
N GLY A 123 24.42 20.96 12.89
CA GLY A 123 23.45 22.05 13.04
C GLY A 123 22.11 21.77 12.35
N SER A 124 21.10 22.53 12.76
CA SER A 124 19.71 22.31 12.33
C SER A 124 19.42 22.61 10.85
N LYS A 125 20.39 23.17 10.12
CA LYS A 125 20.26 23.43 8.68
C LYS A 125 20.59 22.20 7.83
N LEU A 126 21.31 21.23 8.40
CA LEU A 126 21.54 19.95 7.74
C LEU A 126 20.29 19.08 7.89
N THR A 127 19.64 18.80 6.78
CA THR A 127 18.42 18.00 6.65
C THR A 127 18.60 16.92 5.58
N ASP A 128 17.65 15.98 5.45
CA ASP A 128 17.68 15.01 4.37
C ASP A 128 17.75 15.64 2.98
N ASP A 129 17.02 16.74 2.76
CA ASP A 129 16.99 17.44 1.47
C ASP A 129 18.31 18.15 1.18
N SER A 130 18.94 18.75 2.20
CA SER A 130 20.17 19.54 2.05
C SER A 130 21.44 18.69 2.03
N LEU A 131 21.42 17.47 2.57
CA LEU A 131 22.55 16.54 2.51
C LEU A 131 22.64 15.95 1.08
N PRO A 132 23.77 16.15 0.34
CA PRO A 132 23.96 15.53 -0.94
C PRO A 132 24.32 14.04 -0.81
N ASP A 133 24.37 13.31 -1.93
CA ASP A 133 24.96 11.96 -1.98
C ASP A 133 26.48 12.05 -1.79
N LEU A 134 26.98 11.57 -0.65
CA LEU A 134 28.39 11.59 -0.27
C LEU A 134 29.11 10.28 -0.60
N ASN A 135 28.44 9.28 -1.20
CA ASN A 135 29.03 7.97 -1.50
C ASN A 135 30.24 8.06 -2.46
N GLY A 136 30.40 9.18 -3.19
CA GLY A 136 31.56 9.49 -4.02
C GLY A 136 32.85 9.88 -3.26
N LEU A 137 32.79 10.15 -1.96
CA LEU A 137 33.92 10.55 -1.13
C LEU A 137 34.77 9.34 -0.71
N ILE A 138 35.40 8.70 -1.67
CA ILE A 138 36.09 7.40 -1.53
C ILE A 138 37.28 7.41 -0.55
N ASN A 139 37.77 8.60 -0.16
CA ASN A 139 38.86 8.75 0.79
C ASN A 139 38.41 9.04 2.23
N LEU A 140 37.12 9.21 2.44
CA LEU A 140 36.59 9.62 3.73
C LEU A 140 36.74 8.51 4.78
N ASN A 141 37.44 8.83 5.88
CA ASN A 141 37.65 7.91 7.02
C ASN A 141 36.78 8.25 8.21
N THR A 142 36.54 9.54 8.45
CA THR A 142 35.78 10.02 9.61
C THR A 142 34.67 10.94 9.16
N MET A 143 33.45 10.69 9.62
CA MET A 143 32.27 11.54 9.36
C MET A 143 31.55 11.85 10.65
N ASP A 144 31.17 13.11 10.82
CA ASP A 144 30.33 13.59 11.92
C ASP A 144 29.17 14.44 11.36
N LEU A 145 27.95 13.92 11.50
CA LEU A 145 26.69 14.60 11.12
C LEU A 145 25.80 14.81 12.34
N SER A 146 26.39 14.89 13.53
CA SER A 146 25.66 15.03 14.79
C SER A 146 24.91 16.36 14.90
N ASN A 147 23.92 16.42 15.80
CA ASN A 147 23.08 17.60 16.04
C ASN A 147 22.37 18.15 14.79
N SER A 148 22.07 17.30 13.83
CA SER A 148 21.38 17.65 12.58
C SER A 148 19.92 17.21 12.57
N ASN A 149 19.20 17.61 11.54
CA ASN A 149 17.80 17.23 11.29
C ASN A 149 17.67 16.19 10.16
N ILE A 150 18.70 15.36 9.95
CA ILE A 150 18.62 14.20 9.06
C ILE A 150 17.81 13.08 9.71
N ASN A 151 17.40 12.08 8.92
CA ASN A 151 16.67 10.89 9.38
C ASN A 151 17.19 9.64 8.65
N ASP A 152 16.44 8.54 8.74
CA ASP A 152 16.81 7.25 8.16
C ASP A 152 17.06 7.31 6.63
N ASN A 153 16.34 8.18 5.88
CA ASN A 153 16.51 8.34 4.43
C ASN A 153 17.90 8.87 4.05
N SER A 154 18.53 9.64 4.94
CA SER A 154 19.89 10.16 4.70
C SER A 154 20.96 9.07 4.66
N LEU A 155 20.72 7.91 5.27
CA LEU A 155 21.72 6.85 5.36
C LEU A 155 22.12 6.28 3.99
N ASP A 156 21.21 6.27 3.01
CA ASP A 156 21.51 5.82 1.65
C ASP A 156 22.53 6.71 0.94
N LYS A 157 22.68 7.95 1.39
CA LYS A 157 23.65 8.94 0.86
C LYS A 157 25.06 8.76 1.40
N ILE A 158 25.25 7.86 2.39
CA ILE A 158 26.55 7.65 3.07
C ILE A 158 26.93 6.17 3.24
N ASN A 159 26.05 5.22 2.90
CA ASN A 159 26.19 3.80 3.23
C ASN A 159 27.13 3.01 2.30
N LYS A 160 27.77 3.64 1.30
CA LYS A 160 28.70 3.00 0.33
C LYS A 160 30.13 3.51 0.44
N LEU A 161 30.46 4.25 1.50
CA LEU A 161 31.80 4.84 1.71
C LEU A 161 32.83 3.74 2.02
N PRO A 162 33.82 3.50 1.13
CA PRO A 162 34.69 2.31 1.22
C PRO A 162 35.73 2.38 2.33
N LYS A 163 36.09 3.58 2.80
CA LYS A 163 37.12 3.78 3.80
C LYS A 163 36.60 4.29 5.15
N LEU A 164 35.31 4.52 5.28
CA LEU A 164 34.73 5.06 6.51
C LEU A 164 34.93 4.10 7.68
N THR A 165 35.62 4.55 8.71
CA THR A 165 35.90 3.80 9.95
C THR A 165 35.13 4.34 11.15
N ASP A 166 34.90 5.64 11.19
CA ASP A 166 34.30 6.33 12.32
C ASP A 166 33.12 7.20 11.86
N LEU A 167 31.94 6.91 12.36
CA LEU A 167 30.72 7.65 12.06
C LEU A 167 30.04 8.13 13.34
N THR A 168 29.76 9.45 13.42
CA THR A 168 29.05 10.09 14.52
C THR A 168 27.75 10.70 14.01
N LEU A 169 26.62 10.24 14.58
CA LEU A 169 25.27 10.70 14.31
C LEU A 169 24.55 11.10 15.61
N GLY A 170 25.29 11.39 16.67
CA GLY A 170 24.71 11.71 17.99
C GLY A 170 23.75 12.88 17.93
N TYR A 171 22.67 12.85 18.72
CA TYR A 171 21.59 13.85 18.77
C TYR A 171 20.81 14.04 17.46
N VAL A 172 20.81 13.04 16.58
CA VAL A 172 19.92 12.97 15.42
C VAL A 172 18.63 12.25 15.85
N TYR A 173 17.70 13.02 16.39
CA TYR A 173 16.50 12.47 17.05
C TYR A 173 15.55 11.72 16.11
N ALA A 174 15.60 12.01 14.82
CA ALA A 174 14.76 11.36 13.79
C ALA A 174 15.38 10.08 13.22
N LEU A 175 16.61 9.74 13.62
CA LEU A 175 17.26 8.47 13.25
C LEU A 175 16.67 7.35 14.11
N THR A 176 15.99 6.39 13.47
CA THR A 176 15.29 5.28 14.15
C THR A 176 15.79 3.90 13.72
N ASP A 177 16.43 3.80 12.55
CA ASP A 177 17.02 2.58 12.00
C ASP A 177 18.46 2.85 11.53
N ILE A 178 19.38 1.97 11.92
CA ILE A 178 20.81 2.05 11.53
C ILE A 178 21.25 0.87 10.66
N MET A 179 20.35 -0.08 10.37
CA MET A 179 20.70 -1.26 9.58
C MET A 179 21.18 -0.96 8.16
N PRO A 180 20.74 0.12 7.47
CA PRO A 180 21.34 0.51 6.18
C PRO A 180 22.85 0.73 6.21
N LEU A 181 23.42 1.07 7.38
CA LEU A 181 24.87 1.26 7.57
C LEU A 181 25.67 -0.07 7.61
N GLN A 182 25.00 -1.23 7.70
CA GLN A 182 25.65 -2.54 7.66
C GLN A 182 26.43 -2.77 6.35
N SER A 183 26.08 -2.08 5.28
CA SER A 183 26.78 -2.12 3.99
C SER A 183 28.17 -1.46 4.01
N LEU A 184 28.52 -0.69 5.04
CA LEU A 184 29.82 -0.06 5.19
C LEU A 184 30.91 -1.11 5.52
N PRO A 185 31.88 -1.34 4.62
CA PRO A 185 32.79 -2.50 4.76
C PRO A 185 33.85 -2.34 5.85
N ASN A 186 34.11 -1.10 6.27
CA ASN A 186 35.22 -0.77 7.16
C ASN A 186 34.80 -0.01 8.43
N LEU A 187 33.50 0.18 8.68
CA LEU A 187 33.02 0.88 9.87
C LEU A 187 33.39 0.10 11.14
N THR A 188 34.17 0.72 12.01
CA THR A 188 34.63 0.15 13.28
C THR A 188 34.01 0.81 14.50
N SER A 189 33.62 2.09 14.38
CA SER A 189 33.08 2.90 15.45
C SER A 189 31.83 3.65 14.99
N LEU A 190 30.72 3.48 15.73
CA LEU A 190 29.46 4.17 15.50
C LEU A 190 28.97 4.85 16.77
N ASP A 191 28.76 6.18 16.71
CA ASP A 191 28.14 6.93 17.80
C ASP A 191 26.77 7.44 17.36
N ILE A 192 25.73 6.95 18.02
CA ILE A 192 24.33 7.28 17.84
C ILE A 192 23.66 7.67 19.17
N GLN A 193 24.44 8.26 20.07
CA GLN A 193 23.90 8.69 21.37
C GLN A 193 22.77 9.70 21.18
N PHE A 194 21.73 9.59 21.99
CA PHE A 194 20.56 10.49 22.02
C PHE A 194 19.74 10.53 20.71
N CYS A 195 19.88 9.53 19.84
CA CYS A 195 19.01 9.34 18.66
C CYS A 195 17.65 8.73 19.06
N GLY A 196 16.92 8.20 18.08
CA GLY A 196 15.63 7.53 18.24
C GLY A 196 15.66 6.03 17.97
N VAL A 197 16.83 5.42 17.87
CA VAL A 197 17.00 4.01 17.52
C VAL A 197 16.45 3.10 18.60
N TYR A 198 15.61 2.15 18.21
CA TYR A 198 14.96 1.26 19.16
C TYR A 198 15.22 -0.23 18.86
N ASP A 199 15.62 -0.62 17.67
CA ASP A 199 15.92 -2.01 17.32
C ASP A 199 17.42 -2.17 17.02
N PHE A 200 18.10 -2.97 17.85
CA PHE A 200 19.54 -3.24 17.71
C PHE A 200 19.83 -4.67 17.23
N ARG A 201 18.79 -5.43 16.86
CA ARG A 201 18.97 -6.77 16.29
C ARG A 201 19.66 -6.66 14.94
N GLY A 202 20.67 -7.50 14.71
CA GLY A 202 21.49 -7.46 13.51
C GLY A 202 22.75 -6.59 13.61
N ILE A 203 22.94 -5.83 14.70
CA ILE A 203 24.15 -5.01 14.90
C ILE A 203 25.44 -5.86 14.92
N GLU A 204 25.34 -7.11 15.36
CA GLU A 204 26.43 -8.08 15.38
C GLU A 204 26.89 -8.54 13.99
N ASN A 205 26.09 -8.26 12.96
CA ASN A 205 26.37 -8.63 11.57
C ASN A 205 27.10 -7.53 10.77
N PHE A 206 27.39 -6.39 11.38
CA PHE A 206 28.22 -5.37 10.74
C PHE A 206 29.64 -5.92 10.50
N PRO A 207 30.23 -5.74 9.31
CA PRO A 207 31.47 -6.43 8.92
C PRO A 207 32.65 -6.23 9.85
N LYS A 208 32.81 -5.01 10.41
CA LYS A 208 33.95 -4.64 11.26
C LYS A 208 33.59 -3.80 12.49
N LEU A 209 32.31 -3.60 12.78
CA LEU A 209 31.90 -2.76 13.91
C LEU A 209 32.27 -3.44 15.23
N THR A 210 33.02 -2.73 16.06
CA THR A 210 33.47 -3.21 17.38
C THR A 210 33.20 -2.20 18.49
N SER A 211 32.79 -0.99 18.15
CA SER A 211 32.48 0.08 19.09
C SER A 211 31.13 0.72 18.75
N LEU A 212 30.16 0.58 19.65
CA LEU A 212 28.86 1.27 19.58
C LEU A 212 28.65 2.14 20.81
N SER A 213 28.40 3.42 20.59
CA SER A 213 27.89 4.37 21.59
C SER A 213 26.44 4.71 21.27
N ALA A 214 25.49 4.10 21.99
CA ALA A 214 24.06 4.25 21.78
C ALA A 214 23.31 4.62 23.07
N ALA A 215 23.98 5.23 24.03
CA ALA A 215 23.34 5.67 25.27
C ALA A 215 22.29 6.76 25.05
N GLY A 216 21.24 6.77 25.87
CA GLY A 216 20.28 7.87 25.93
C GLY A 216 19.31 7.94 24.76
N GLN A 217 18.94 6.82 24.12
CA GLN A 217 17.99 6.83 23.00
C GLN A 217 16.67 7.52 23.36
N ASN A 218 16.19 8.41 22.48
CA ASN A 218 14.96 9.20 22.67
C ASN A 218 13.87 8.71 21.70
N VAL A 219 13.39 7.51 21.93
CA VAL A 219 12.41 6.85 21.05
C VAL A 219 11.07 7.62 21.05
N GLY A 220 10.61 8.02 19.87
CA GLY A 220 9.39 8.77 19.71
C GLY A 220 9.47 10.28 20.02
N ARG A 221 10.67 10.86 20.13
CA ARG A 221 10.84 12.29 20.43
C ARG A 221 10.44 13.21 19.27
N THR A 222 10.89 12.92 18.07
CA THR A 222 10.60 13.71 16.86
C THR A 222 9.76 12.95 15.84
N SER A 223 10.01 11.67 15.68
CA SER A 223 9.12 10.77 14.95
C SER A 223 8.13 10.19 15.95
N LEU A 224 7.02 10.92 16.19
CA LEU A 224 6.01 10.54 17.16
C LEU A 224 5.50 9.12 16.86
N ILE A 225 5.57 8.23 17.85
CA ILE A 225 4.92 6.94 17.77
C ILE A 225 3.45 7.19 18.08
N ASN A 226 2.64 7.18 17.02
CA ASN A 226 1.19 7.32 17.12
C ASN A 226 0.54 5.97 16.84
N SER A 227 -0.38 5.58 17.69
CA SER A 227 -1.16 4.35 17.54
C SER A 227 -2.61 4.65 17.84
N THR A 228 -3.52 4.04 17.10
CA THR A 228 -4.94 4.00 17.44
C THR A 228 -5.21 2.67 18.14
N ILE A 229 -5.89 2.72 19.27
CA ILE A 229 -6.27 1.53 20.05
C ILE A 229 -7.75 1.58 20.38
N LYS A 230 -8.36 0.42 20.58
CA LYS A 230 -9.72 0.34 21.11
C LYS A 230 -9.71 0.47 22.62
N SER A 231 -10.73 1.10 23.19
CA SER A 231 -10.84 1.25 24.66
C SER A 231 -10.92 -0.08 25.39
N SER A 232 -11.34 -1.14 24.72
CA SER A 232 -11.41 -2.51 25.24
C SER A 232 -10.07 -3.06 25.72
N VAL A 233 -8.94 -2.65 25.08
CA VAL A 233 -7.59 -3.13 25.48
C VAL A 233 -7.07 -2.46 26.76
N LEU A 234 -7.78 -1.45 27.29
CA LEU A 234 -7.40 -0.73 28.51
C LEU A 234 -7.87 -1.40 29.79
N SER A 235 -8.49 -2.56 29.74
CA SER A 235 -8.91 -3.39 30.86
C SER A 235 -9.53 -2.57 32.01
N TYR A 236 -10.65 -1.90 31.76
CA TYR A 236 -11.36 -1.11 32.77
C TYR A 236 -12.01 -1.99 33.82
N ASP A 237 -11.73 -1.71 35.10
CA ASP A 237 -12.37 -2.33 36.27
C ASP A 237 -13.24 -1.28 36.98
N GLU A 238 -14.56 -1.36 36.79
CA GLU A 238 -15.51 -0.42 37.37
C GLU A 238 -15.55 -0.49 38.90
N THR A 239 -15.39 -1.68 39.47
CA THR A 239 -15.44 -1.86 40.92
C THR A 239 -14.25 -1.22 41.61
N LYS A 240 -13.06 -1.33 41.01
CA LYS A 240 -11.82 -0.73 41.52
C LYS A 240 -11.61 0.70 41.01
N GLN A 241 -12.40 1.12 40.04
CA GLN A 241 -12.21 2.38 39.31
C GLN A 241 -10.78 2.52 38.76
N THR A 242 -10.31 1.46 38.06
CA THR A 242 -8.98 1.42 37.48
C THR A 242 -9.03 1.09 36.00
N ILE A 243 -8.04 1.60 35.24
CA ILE A 243 -7.67 1.06 33.93
C ILE A 243 -6.27 0.47 34.01
N PHE A 244 -6.02 -0.58 33.23
CA PHE A 244 -4.72 -1.16 33.03
C PHE A 244 -4.29 -0.99 31.57
N ILE A 245 -3.11 -0.41 31.37
CA ILE A 245 -2.49 -0.16 30.06
C ILE A 245 -1.30 -1.12 29.93
N PRO A 246 -1.42 -2.23 29.18
CA PRO A 246 -0.34 -3.20 29.04
C PRO A 246 0.78 -2.63 28.16
N PHE A 247 2.04 -2.87 28.54
CA PHE A 247 3.20 -2.49 27.74
C PHE A 247 3.27 -3.21 26.38
N ALA A 248 2.50 -4.27 26.18
CA ALA A 248 2.35 -4.92 24.87
C ALA A 248 1.80 -3.99 23.79
N LEU A 249 1.04 -2.95 24.15
CA LEU A 249 0.56 -1.91 23.21
C LEU A 249 1.70 -1.03 22.68
N MET A 250 2.88 -1.07 23.30
CA MET A 250 4.03 -0.25 22.96
C MET A 250 5.00 -1.06 22.09
N THR A 251 4.68 -1.20 20.81
CA THR A 251 5.35 -2.13 19.88
C THR A 251 6.77 -1.71 19.48
N LYS A 252 7.09 -0.40 19.58
CA LYS A 252 8.42 0.13 19.25
C LYS A 252 9.31 0.31 20.49
N ARG A 253 9.22 -0.61 21.45
CA ARG A 253 10.13 -0.63 22.60
C ARG A 253 11.54 -0.96 22.15
N SER A 254 12.53 -0.42 22.88
CA SER A 254 13.93 -0.72 22.57
C SER A 254 14.25 -2.20 22.77
N VAL A 255 14.89 -2.81 21.76
CA VAL A 255 15.24 -4.22 21.72
C VAL A 255 16.76 -4.34 21.51
N ASN A 256 17.41 -5.11 22.37
CA ASN A 256 18.84 -5.42 22.27
C ASN A 256 19.12 -6.42 21.11
N PHE A 257 20.38 -6.60 20.73
CA PHE A 257 20.79 -7.51 19.65
C PHE A 257 20.31 -8.96 19.85
N ASP A 258 20.24 -9.42 21.09
CA ASP A 258 19.81 -10.78 21.49
C ASP A 258 18.27 -10.94 21.59
N GLY A 259 17.52 -9.90 21.22
CA GLY A 259 16.06 -9.88 21.29
C GLY A 259 15.50 -9.49 22.67
N ALA A 260 16.35 -9.22 23.66
CA ALA A 260 15.91 -8.76 24.96
C ALA A 260 15.28 -7.37 24.87
N VAL A 261 14.02 -7.26 25.30
CA VAL A 261 13.29 -5.98 25.33
C VAL A 261 13.76 -5.18 26.55
N ILE A 262 14.15 -3.92 26.31
CA ILE A 262 14.59 -3.03 27.39
C ILE A 262 13.37 -2.65 28.26
N PRO A 263 13.40 -2.92 29.60
CA PRO A 263 12.29 -2.61 30.46
C PRO A 263 12.14 -1.10 30.68
N PHE A 264 10.91 -0.66 30.92
CA PHE A 264 10.66 0.68 31.44
C PHE A 264 10.92 0.75 32.94
N THR A 265 11.11 1.96 33.44
CA THR A 265 11.17 2.20 34.89
C THR A 265 9.84 1.90 35.55
N THR A 266 9.88 1.28 36.75
CA THR A 266 8.70 1.13 37.60
C THR A 266 8.43 2.34 38.50
N SER A 267 9.28 3.37 38.39
CA SER A 267 9.12 4.61 39.16
C SER A 267 7.99 5.47 38.59
N ASN A 268 7.00 5.77 39.44
CA ASN A 268 5.90 6.72 39.12
C ASN A 268 6.26 8.19 39.34
N SER A 269 7.49 8.50 39.73
CA SER A 269 7.95 9.88 39.92
C SER A 269 7.85 10.65 38.60
N GLY A 270 7.38 11.90 38.64
CA GLY A 270 7.21 12.73 37.43
C GLY A 270 8.51 13.03 36.68
N SER A 271 9.69 12.81 37.29
CA SER A 271 10.99 12.87 36.62
C SER A 271 11.35 11.59 35.86
N SER A 272 10.63 10.50 36.11
CA SER A 272 10.87 9.17 35.54
C SER A 272 9.76 8.74 34.58
N THR A 273 8.51 9.04 34.94
CA THR A 273 7.33 8.68 34.17
C THR A 273 6.35 9.86 34.07
N PHE A 274 5.96 10.19 32.86
CA PHE A 274 4.87 11.10 32.56
C PHE A 274 3.76 10.31 31.88
N PHE A 275 2.54 10.40 32.42
CA PHE A 275 1.36 9.79 31.81
C PHE A 275 0.22 10.82 31.82
N SER A 276 -0.48 10.94 30.71
CA SER A 276 -1.64 11.81 30.59
C SER A 276 -2.80 11.13 29.87
N LEU A 277 -4.01 11.51 30.26
CA LEU A 277 -5.27 11.15 29.59
C LEU A 277 -5.92 12.49 29.14
N ASN A 278 -6.42 12.55 27.90
CA ASN A 278 -7.02 13.75 27.30
C ASN A 278 -6.18 15.03 27.51
N ASN A 279 -4.85 14.90 27.37
CA ASN A 279 -3.85 15.96 27.61
C ASN A 279 -3.73 16.42 29.08
N GLU A 280 -4.46 15.82 30.02
CA GLU A 280 -4.32 16.10 31.44
C GLU A 280 -3.33 15.11 32.06
N GLN A 281 -2.29 15.66 32.73
CA GLN A 281 -1.30 14.81 33.40
C GLN A 281 -1.91 14.11 34.61
N ILE A 282 -1.78 12.81 34.66
CA ILE A 282 -2.21 12.01 35.81
C ILE A 282 -1.20 12.15 36.95
N ALA A 283 -1.71 12.45 38.16
CA ALA A 283 -0.87 12.54 39.36
C ALA A 283 -0.14 11.22 39.62
N SER A 284 1.15 11.28 39.96
CA SER A 284 2.00 10.10 40.20
C SER A 284 1.42 9.15 41.23
N THR A 285 0.71 9.66 42.24
CA THR A 285 0.05 8.86 43.30
C THR A 285 -1.08 7.97 42.77
N ARG A 286 -1.58 8.22 41.57
CA ARG A 286 -2.61 7.43 40.88
C ARG A 286 -2.00 6.34 39.99
N LEU A 287 -0.67 6.34 39.80
CA LEU A 287 0.02 5.40 38.92
C LEU A 287 0.68 4.29 39.73
N THR A 288 0.37 3.06 39.40
CA THR A 288 1.12 1.86 39.81
C THR A 288 1.72 1.24 38.57
N ILE A 289 3.04 1.09 38.52
CA ILE A 289 3.78 0.61 37.35
C ILE A 289 4.53 -0.66 37.75
N ASP A 290 4.36 -1.72 36.96
CA ASP A 290 5.12 -2.97 37.08
C ASP A 290 5.78 -3.33 35.73
N ASP A 291 6.31 -4.55 35.62
CA ASP A 291 6.98 -5.00 34.39
C ASP A 291 6.03 -5.26 33.23
N THR A 292 4.72 -5.33 33.48
CA THR A 292 3.68 -5.67 32.50
C THR A 292 2.92 -4.46 31.97
N GLY A 293 2.79 -3.40 32.77
CA GLY A 293 2.02 -2.22 32.38
C GLY A 293 1.84 -1.17 33.46
N ILE A 294 0.87 -0.32 33.23
CA ILE A 294 0.52 0.84 34.07
C ILE A 294 -0.93 0.67 34.53
N THR A 295 -1.15 0.65 35.84
CA THR A 295 -2.48 0.75 36.45
C THR A 295 -2.72 2.21 36.83
N VAL A 296 -3.82 2.78 36.39
CA VAL A 296 -4.27 4.13 36.76
C VAL A 296 -5.52 4.03 37.63
N SER A 297 -5.47 4.56 38.83
CA SER A 297 -6.60 4.58 39.77
C SER A 297 -7.45 5.84 39.70
N GLY A 298 -8.68 5.77 40.22
CA GLY A 298 -9.64 6.88 40.25
C GLY A 298 -10.23 7.19 38.88
N ILE A 299 -10.51 6.17 38.08
CA ILE A 299 -11.18 6.28 36.77
C ILE A 299 -12.65 5.88 36.95
N THR A 300 -13.58 6.84 36.89
CA THR A 300 -15.01 6.55 36.86
C THR A 300 -15.42 6.08 35.46
N LYS A 301 -16.61 5.47 35.36
CA LYS A 301 -17.13 5.01 34.04
C LYS A 301 -17.26 6.18 33.05
N GLU A 302 -17.80 7.30 33.49
CA GLU A 302 -17.96 8.49 32.65
C GLU A 302 -16.60 9.03 32.17
N TYR A 303 -15.58 8.99 33.04
CA TYR A 303 -14.24 9.43 32.66
C TYR A 303 -13.61 8.44 31.68
N PHE A 304 -13.78 7.10 31.92
CA PHE A 304 -13.30 6.07 30.99
C PHE A 304 -13.90 6.26 29.59
N ASP A 305 -15.22 6.43 29.49
CA ASP A 305 -15.91 6.64 28.21
C ASP A 305 -15.52 7.93 27.49
N SER A 306 -14.95 8.88 28.21
CA SER A 306 -14.45 10.18 27.67
C SER A 306 -13.00 10.15 27.23
N ILE A 307 -12.24 9.04 27.41
CA ILE A 307 -10.82 8.97 27.08
C ILE A 307 -10.67 8.84 25.55
N GLU A 308 -10.21 9.90 24.90
CA GLU A 308 -9.92 9.93 23.48
C GLU A 308 -8.43 9.85 23.16
N GLN A 309 -7.57 10.23 24.13
CA GLN A 309 -6.13 10.34 23.93
C GLN A 309 -5.36 9.92 25.16
N MET A 310 -4.23 9.25 24.95
CA MET A 310 -3.25 8.95 25.98
C MET A 310 -1.86 9.34 25.50
N LYS A 311 -1.02 9.80 26.45
CA LYS A 311 0.41 9.98 26.22
C LYS A 311 1.19 9.30 27.31
N TYR A 312 2.15 8.47 26.90
CA TYR A 312 3.13 7.87 27.79
C TYR A 312 4.53 8.35 27.42
N ASN A 313 5.28 8.81 28.44
CA ASN A 313 6.71 9.10 28.34
C ASN A 313 7.40 8.58 29.58
N ALA A 314 8.35 7.68 29.41
CA ALA A 314 9.10 7.12 30.53
C ALA A 314 10.56 6.86 30.19
N ARG A 315 11.39 6.73 31.25
CA ARG A 315 12.77 6.28 31.13
C ARG A 315 12.85 4.79 31.00
N TYR A 316 13.85 4.31 30.25
CA TYR A 316 14.26 2.93 30.27
C TYR A 316 14.99 2.57 31.57
N ASN A 317 14.77 1.36 32.07
CA ASN A 317 15.48 0.81 33.20
C ASN A 317 16.62 -0.09 32.73
N ASN A 318 17.63 0.49 32.10
CA ASN A 318 18.81 -0.18 31.57
C ASN A 318 20.10 0.56 31.94
N PRO A 319 20.50 0.52 33.25
CA PRO A 319 21.78 1.10 33.62
C PRO A 319 22.93 0.44 32.87
N ALA A 320 24.08 1.12 32.79
CA ALA A 320 25.23 0.59 32.07
C ALA A 320 25.62 -0.80 32.56
N GLY A 321 25.78 -1.76 31.65
CA GLY A 321 26.11 -3.17 31.94
C GLY A 321 24.93 -4.06 32.32
N ALA A 322 23.68 -3.55 32.30
CA ALA A 322 22.50 -4.36 32.61
C ALA A 322 22.07 -5.30 31.49
N ILE A 323 22.53 -5.08 30.26
CA ILE A 323 22.19 -5.87 29.07
C ILE A 323 23.41 -6.56 28.47
N ALA A 324 23.17 -7.61 27.70
CA ALA A 324 24.22 -8.35 27.02
C ALA A 324 24.94 -7.47 25.97
N THR A 325 26.21 -7.75 25.74
CA THR A 325 27.06 -7.12 24.73
C THR A 325 27.33 -8.12 23.60
N PRO A 326 27.22 -7.73 22.32
CA PRO A 326 27.56 -8.62 21.21
C PRO A 326 29.02 -9.11 21.29
N PRO A 327 29.32 -10.37 20.93
CA PRO A 327 30.64 -10.97 21.17
C PRO A 327 31.81 -10.23 20.57
N ASN A 328 31.61 -9.57 19.42
CA ASN A 328 32.69 -8.87 18.69
C ASN A 328 32.90 -7.42 19.14
N PHE A 329 32.13 -6.94 20.14
CA PHE A 329 32.21 -5.55 20.56
C PHE A 329 33.18 -5.39 21.75
N THR A 330 34.10 -4.46 21.60
CA THR A 330 34.98 -4.00 22.68
C THR A 330 34.33 -2.88 23.51
N ARG A 331 33.41 -2.16 22.89
CA ARG A 331 32.57 -1.15 23.52
C ARG A 331 31.13 -1.27 23.00
N TYR A 332 30.19 -1.42 23.90
CA TYR A 332 28.76 -1.45 23.59
C TYR A 332 28.00 -0.76 24.73
N THR A 333 27.45 0.42 24.43
CA THR A 333 26.72 1.20 25.42
C THR A 333 25.31 1.47 24.92
N LEU A 334 24.36 0.76 25.50
CA LEU A 334 22.92 0.96 25.32
C LEU A 334 22.32 1.17 26.70
N SER A 335 22.36 2.40 27.25
CA SER A 335 21.97 2.70 28.61
C SER A 335 21.15 3.99 28.70
N GLY A 336 20.23 4.06 29.66
CA GLY A 336 19.35 5.21 29.86
C GLY A 336 18.41 5.42 28.68
N GLY A 337 17.99 6.67 28.49
CA GLY A 337 17.07 7.04 27.41
C GLY A 337 15.62 7.14 27.82
N THR A 338 14.77 7.54 26.88
CA THR A 338 13.33 7.74 27.09
C THR A 338 12.53 7.15 25.92
N TYR A 339 11.30 6.81 26.22
CA TYR A 339 10.30 6.38 25.24
C TYR A 339 9.09 7.33 25.31
N THR A 340 8.57 7.74 24.16
CA THR A 340 7.36 8.55 24.09
C THR A 340 6.41 8.01 23.06
N GLN A 341 5.17 7.77 23.47
CA GLN A 341 4.09 7.34 22.58
C GLN A 341 2.80 8.10 22.84
N TYR A 342 2.05 8.35 21.76
CA TYR A 342 0.69 8.84 21.78
C TYR A 342 -0.26 7.76 21.30
N PHE A 343 -1.40 7.66 21.98
CA PHE A 343 -2.49 6.80 21.57
C PHE A 343 -3.73 7.65 21.31
N LYS A 344 -4.40 7.39 20.18
CA LYS A 344 -5.79 7.73 19.99
C LYS A 344 -6.62 6.57 20.53
N VAL A 345 -7.60 6.83 21.38
CA VAL A 345 -8.48 5.80 21.95
C VAL A 345 -9.83 5.88 21.25
N GLU A 346 -10.30 4.77 20.72
CA GLU A 346 -11.60 4.67 20.06
C GLU A 346 -12.52 3.78 20.88
N HIS A 347 -13.74 4.27 21.12
CA HIS A 347 -14.81 3.57 21.84
C HIS A 347 -15.81 2.89 20.89
N THR A 348 -15.45 2.72 19.62
CA THR A 348 -16.27 2.07 18.60
C THR A 348 -15.57 0.84 18.07
N LEU A 349 -16.36 -0.21 17.85
CA LEU A 349 -15.96 -1.38 17.09
C LEU A 349 -16.53 -1.22 15.67
N ASN A 350 -15.78 -1.52 14.64
CA ASN A 350 -16.22 -1.41 13.27
C ASN A 350 -16.16 -2.78 12.58
N ILE A 351 -17.18 -3.08 11.77
CA ILE A 351 -17.21 -4.23 10.88
C ILE A 351 -16.80 -3.76 9.49
N ALA A 352 -15.94 -4.51 8.84
CA ALA A 352 -15.64 -4.40 7.42
C ALA A 352 -16.15 -5.65 6.72
N SER A 353 -16.80 -5.51 5.55
CA SER A 353 -17.23 -6.62 4.71
C SER A 353 -17.49 -6.14 3.28
N ASP A 354 -17.61 -7.07 2.34
CA ASP A 354 -18.19 -6.80 1.04
C ASP A 354 -19.66 -6.43 1.19
N ALA A 355 -20.15 -5.51 0.34
CA ALA A 355 -21.50 -4.98 0.45
C ALA A 355 -22.57 -5.94 -0.10
N SER A 356 -22.20 -6.93 -0.93
CA SER A 356 -23.10 -7.89 -1.55
C SER A 356 -22.41 -9.19 -1.91
N MET A 357 -23.22 -10.26 -1.97
CA MET A 357 -22.83 -11.60 -2.38
C MET A 357 -23.97 -12.25 -3.18
N SER A 358 -23.65 -13.14 -4.11
CA SER A 358 -24.64 -13.92 -4.84
C SER A 358 -24.37 -15.41 -4.72
N TYR A 359 -25.43 -16.20 -4.54
CA TYR A 359 -25.41 -17.66 -4.54
C TYR A 359 -26.45 -18.19 -5.50
N VAL A 360 -26.24 -19.39 -6.01
CA VAL A 360 -27.23 -20.09 -6.83
C VAL A 360 -28.22 -20.78 -5.90
N GLU A 361 -29.49 -20.82 -6.27
CA GLU A 361 -30.51 -21.54 -5.50
C GLU A 361 -30.11 -23.02 -5.28
N GLN A 362 -30.64 -23.61 -4.21
CA GLN A 362 -30.32 -24.97 -3.75
C GLN A 362 -28.85 -25.17 -3.33
N SER A 363 -28.05 -24.11 -3.27
CA SER A 363 -26.69 -24.18 -2.69
C SER A 363 -26.75 -24.45 -1.18
N THR A 364 -25.67 -25.04 -0.63
CA THR A 364 -25.56 -25.31 0.81
C THR A 364 -24.49 -24.40 1.41
N ILE A 365 -24.89 -23.19 1.83
CA ILE A 365 -24.01 -22.20 2.42
C ILE A 365 -24.29 -22.10 3.92
N THR A 366 -23.25 -22.23 4.74
CA THR A 366 -23.33 -21.99 6.18
C THR A 366 -23.08 -20.53 6.51
N GLU A 367 -23.49 -20.06 7.69
CA GLU A 367 -23.15 -18.72 8.16
C GLU A 367 -21.62 -18.47 8.15
N GLU A 368 -20.83 -19.45 8.60
CA GLU A 368 -19.37 -19.34 8.61
C GLU A 368 -18.82 -19.13 7.19
N LYS A 369 -19.33 -19.90 6.20
CA LYS A 369 -18.93 -19.75 4.80
C LYS A 369 -19.38 -18.41 4.22
N PHE A 370 -20.59 -17.95 4.54
CA PHE A 370 -21.07 -16.64 4.13
C PHE A 370 -20.18 -15.51 4.66
N LEU A 371 -19.83 -15.53 5.96
CA LEU A 371 -18.95 -14.53 6.57
C LEU A 371 -17.55 -14.52 5.96
N GLU A 372 -17.02 -15.72 5.61
CA GLU A 372 -15.75 -15.84 4.88
C GLU A 372 -15.84 -15.24 3.47
N ASP A 373 -16.92 -15.56 2.73
CA ASP A 373 -17.10 -15.13 1.34
C ASP A 373 -17.23 -13.61 1.20
N ILE A 374 -17.85 -12.95 2.17
CA ILE A 374 -17.97 -11.49 2.23
C ILE A 374 -16.78 -10.82 2.93
N HIS A 375 -15.74 -11.56 3.30
CA HIS A 375 -14.56 -11.06 4.02
C HIS A 375 -14.93 -10.27 5.28
N ALA A 376 -15.89 -10.79 6.06
CA ALA A 376 -16.38 -10.11 7.25
C ALA A 376 -15.33 -10.15 8.37
N GLU A 377 -14.85 -8.99 8.78
CA GLU A 377 -13.87 -8.83 9.86
C GLU A 377 -14.17 -7.60 10.71
N THR A 378 -13.61 -7.56 11.90
CA THR A 378 -13.63 -6.35 12.74
C THR A 378 -12.25 -5.75 12.86
N ASP A 379 -12.18 -4.48 13.20
CA ASP A 379 -10.94 -3.74 13.38
C ASP A 379 -10.20 -4.04 14.71
N ASP A 380 -10.68 -5.03 15.51
CA ASP A 380 -10.00 -5.54 16.70
C ASP A 380 -10.04 -7.08 16.83
N ASP A 381 -10.23 -7.79 15.71
CA ASP A 381 -10.32 -9.26 15.63
C ASP A 381 -11.47 -9.87 16.45
N ALA A 382 -12.50 -9.09 16.82
CA ALA A 382 -13.71 -9.62 17.45
C ALA A 382 -14.54 -10.43 16.44
N PRO A 383 -15.21 -11.51 16.88
CA PRO A 383 -16.00 -12.32 15.97
C PRO A 383 -17.20 -11.55 15.41
N VAL A 384 -17.44 -11.69 14.11
CA VAL A 384 -18.65 -11.22 13.44
C VAL A 384 -19.69 -12.33 13.47
N THR A 385 -20.95 -11.97 13.70
CA THR A 385 -22.13 -12.84 13.63
C THR A 385 -23.13 -12.24 12.68
N SER A 386 -24.03 -13.07 12.14
CA SER A 386 -25.06 -12.61 11.22
C SER A 386 -26.43 -13.27 11.50
N ASP A 387 -27.48 -12.72 10.91
CA ASP A 387 -28.77 -13.34 10.83
C ASP A 387 -28.99 -14.12 9.50
N PHE A 388 -27.90 -14.47 8.80
CA PHE A 388 -27.94 -15.13 7.49
C PHE A 388 -28.85 -16.35 7.47
N THR A 389 -28.71 -17.26 8.42
CA THR A 389 -29.50 -18.51 8.48
C THR A 389 -30.97 -18.28 8.81
N ASP A 390 -31.30 -17.12 9.38
CA ASP A 390 -32.67 -16.78 9.76
C ASP A 390 -33.41 -16.05 8.64
N VAL A 391 -32.69 -15.30 7.79
CA VAL A 391 -33.30 -14.41 6.78
C VAL A 391 -33.13 -14.88 5.34
N VAL A 392 -32.12 -15.69 5.02
CA VAL A 392 -31.86 -16.16 3.66
C VAL A 392 -32.44 -17.54 3.44
N ASP A 393 -33.38 -17.65 2.50
CA ASP A 393 -33.86 -18.94 2.00
C ASP A 393 -33.08 -19.29 0.71
N LEU A 394 -32.14 -20.20 0.83
CA LEU A 394 -31.30 -20.66 -0.30
C LEU A 394 -32.10 -21.47 -1.37
N ASN A 395 -33.37 -21.81 -1.13
CA ASN A 395 -34.22 -22.49 -2.10
C ASN A 395 -35.20 -21.55 -2.82
N THR A 396 -35.19 -20.28 -2.47
CA THR A 396 -36.12 -19.30 -3.07
C THR A 396 -35.29 -18.17 -3.71
N PRO A 397 -35.28 -18.04 -5.04
CA PRO A 397 -34.67 -16.93 -5.74
C PRO A 397 -35.17 -15.59 -5.24
N GLY A 398 -34.26 -14.63 -5.08
CA GLY A 398 -34.63 -13.30 -4.58
C GLY A 398 -33.45 -12.54 -3.95
N VAL A 399 -33.77 -11.36 -3.44
CA VAL A 399 -32.83 -10.46 -2.78
C VAL A 399 -33.11 -10.39 -1.29
N TYR A 400 -32.13 -10.73 -0.49
CA TYR A 400 -32.22 -10.76 0.96
C TYR A 400 -31.27 -9.72 1.56
N THR A 401 -31.62 -9.20 2.72
CA THR A 401 -30.78 -8.29 3.48
C THR A 401 -30.33 -8.99 4.76
N VAL A 402 -29.04 -9.22 4.89
CA VAL A 402 -28.42 -9.83 6.07
C VAL A 402 -27.82 -8.75 6.94
N THR A 403 -28.01 -8.86 8.25
CA THR A 403 -27.47 -7.95 9.25
C THR A 403 -26.27 -8.58 9.95
N LEU A 404 -25.11 -7.92 9.87
CA LEU A 404 -23.89 -8.28 10.59
C LEU A 404 -23.87 -7.59 11.95
N ASN A 405 -23.44 -8.31 12.97
CA ASN A 405 -23.23 -7.80 14.33
C ASN A 405 -21.85 -8.25 14.84
N ALA A 406 -21.26 -7.45 15.72
CA ALA A 406 -20.05 -7.86 16.44
C ALA A 406 -20.04 -7.26 17.84
N GLU A 407 -19.50 -8.03 18.79
CA GLU A 407 -19.24 -7.61 20.15
C GLU A 407 -17.89 -8.21 20.60
N ASN A 408 -16.99 -7.39 21.12
CA ASN A 408 -15.72 -7.86 21.59
C ASN A 408 -15.80 -8.37 23.04
N SER A 409 -14.72 -9.00 23.53
CA SER A 409 -14.64 -9.58 24.88
C SER A 409 -14.83 -8.58 26.02
N ALA A 410 -14.70 -7.28 25.75
CA ALA A 410 -14.94 -6.20 26.71
C ALA A 410 -16.36 -5.60 26.63
N GLY A 411 -17.24 -6.16 25.78
CA GLY A 411 -18.62 -5.70 25.63
C GLY A 411 -18.79 -4.49 24.73
N LEU A 412 -17.77 -4.10 23.97
CA LEU A 412 -17.89 -3.05 22.96
C LEU A 412 -18.60 -3.60 21.73
N LYS A 413 -19.69 -2.97 21.31
CA LYS A 413 -20.52 -3.40 20.18
C LYS A 413 -20.27 -2.57 18.94
N ALA A 414 -20.26 -3.23 17.79
CA ALA A 414 -20.28 -2.54 16.51
C ALA A 414 -21.68 -2.01 16.17
N ALA A 415 -21.76 -0.97 15.38
CA ALA A 415 -23.00 -0.63 14.71
C ALA A 415 -23.34 -1.73 13.71
N PRO A 416 -24.61 -2.23 13.68
CA PRO A 416 -25.00 -3.26 12.72
C PRO A 416 -24.75 -2.81 11.28
N GLN A 417 -24.21 -3.72 10.46
CA GLN A 417 -23.96 -3.49 9.03
C GLN A 417 -24.85 -4.41 8.20
N GLN A 418 -25.34 -3.91 7.06
CA GLN A 418 -26.18 -4.68 6.15
C GLN A 418 -25.40 -5.13 4.92
N VAL A 419 -25.63 -6.38 4.51
CA VAL A 419 -25.10 -7.00 3.29
C VAL A 419 -26.28 -7.51 2.46
N THR A 420 -26.22 -7.26 1.16
CA THR A 420 -27.22 -7.75 0.22
C THR A 420 -26.82 -9.14 -0.29
N VAL A 421 -27.69 -10.13 -0.11
CA VAL A 421 -27.51 -11.49 -0.65
C VAL A 421 -28.53 -11.72 -1.75
N THR A 422 -28.07 -12.11 -2.94
CA THR A 422 -28.94 -12.45 -4.07
C THR A 422 -28.90 -13.95 -4.32
N ILE A 423 -30.04 -14.61 -4.26
CA ILE A 423 -30.19 -16.01 -4.66
C ILE A 423 -30.63 -16.03 -6.12
N LEU A 424 -29.78 -16.58 -6.97
CA LEU A 424 -29.99 -16.68 -8.41
C LEU A 424 -30.77 -17.94 -8.75
N GLU A 425 -31.77 -17.82 -9.61
CA GLU A 425 -32.59 -18.93 -10.09
C GLU A 425 -31.78 -19.85 -11.02
N ILE A 426 -32.00 -21.17 -10.90
CA ILE A 426 -31.55 -22.15 -11.90
C ILE A 426 -32.63 -22.22 -12.98
N PRO A 427 -32.35 -21.91 -14.25
CA PRO A 427 -33.35 -21.99 -15.30
C PRO A 427 -33.91 -23.41 -15.43
N VAL A 428 -35.23 -23.53 -15.58
CA VAL A 428 -35.90 -24.83 -15.80
C VAL A 428 -36.47 -24.86 -17.20
N ILE A 429 -35.99 -25.81 -18.02
CA ILE A 429 -36.53 -26.02 -19.38
C ILE A 429 -37.79 -26.87 -19.29
N THR A 430 -38.88 -26.40 -19.87
CA THR A 430 -40.15 -27.15 -20.07
C THR A 430 -40.41 -27.29 -21.54
N ALA A 431 -40.75 -28.52 -21.99
CA ALA A 431 -41.06 -28.84 -23.40
C ALA A 431 -41.90 -30.11 -23.49
N MET A 432 -42.54 -30.34 -24.63
CA MET A 432 -43.14 -31.63 -24.95
C MET A 432 -42.02 -32.71 -25.07
N GLN A 433 -42.23 -33.87 -24.47
CA GLN A 433 -41.22 -34.90 -24.37
C GLN A 433 -40.99 -35.65 -25.70
N SER A 434 -41.92 -35.55 -26.66
CA SER A 434 -41.83 -36.20 -27.97
C SER A 434 -42.59 -35.42 -29.03
N ILE A 435 -42.08 -35.51 -30.28
CA ILE A 435 -42.72 -34.98 -31.47
C ILE A 435 -42.47 -35.92 -32.64
N THR A 436 -43.42 -35.94 -33.62
CA THR A 436 -43.29 -36.74 -34.85
C THR A 436 -43.33 -35.82 -36.06
N TYR A 437 -42.34 -35.97 -36.94
CA TYR A 437 -42.28 -35.30 -38.24
C TYR A 437 -42.38 -36.35 -39.37
N LEU A 438 -42.94 -35.92 -40.50
CA LEU A 438 -42.92 -36.77 -41.70
C LEU A 438 -41.54 -36.66 -42.37
N LYS A 439 -41.15 -37.75 -42.93
CA LYS A 439 -39.92 -37.80 -43.74
C LYS A 439 -39.91 -36.74 -44.84
N GLU A 440 -38.78 -36.14 -45.10
CA GLU A 440 -38.57 -35.04 -46.03
C GLU A 440 -39.27 -33.72 -45.64
N SER A 441 -39.75 -33.59 -44.38
CA SER A 441 -40.23 -32.31 -43.85
C SER A 441 -39.08 -31.31 -43.74
N ALA A 442 -39.38 -30.02 -43.95
CA ALA A 442 -38.40 -28.92 -43.80
C ALA A 442 -38.63 -28.21 -42.48
N VAL A 443 -38.02 -28.74 -41.41
CA VAL A 443 -38.09 -28.19 -40.06
C VAL A 443 -36.73 -27.64 -39.67
N THR A 444 -36.69 -26.39 -39.23
CA THR A 444 -35.48 -25.78 -38.66
C THR A 444 -35.46 -25.94 -37.13
N GLU A 445 -34.31 -25.75 -36.48
CA GLU A 445 -34.21 -25.74 -35.03
C GLU A 445 -35.21 -24.78 -34.39
N GLU A 446 -35.34 -23.55 -34.92
CA GLU A 446 -36.31 -22.56 -34.43
C GLU A 446 -37.76 -23.08 -34.51
N GLN A 447 -38.14 -23.74 -35.63
CA GLN A 447 -39.47 -24.31 -35.76
C GLN A 447 -39.65 -25.51 -34.80
N PHE A 448 -38.63 -26.34 -34.65
CA PHE A 448 -38.65 -27.47 -33.69
C PHE A 448 -38.90 -27.00 -32.29
N LEU A 449 -38.18 -25.96 -31.80
CA LEU A 449 -38.39 -25.41 -30.44
C LEU A 449 -39.79 -24.85 -30.25
N LEU A 450 -40.37 -24.20 -31.27
CA LEU A 450 -41.77 -23.76 -31.27
C LEU A 450 -42.78 -24.92 -31.22
N ASP A 451 -42.54 -25.95 -32.03
CA ASP A 451 -43.42 -27.12 -32.15
C ASP A 451 -43.50 -27.93 -30.86
N ILE A 452 -42.40 -28.03 -30.14
CA ILE A 452 -42.34 -28.70 -28.83
C ILE A 452 -42.75 -27.78 -27.65
N LEU A 453 -43.11 -26.53 -27.91
CA LEU A 453 -43.48 -25.52 -26.90
C LEU A 453 -42.35 -25.39 -25.85
N ALA A 454 -41.12 -25.26 -26.30
CA ALA A 454 -39.98 -25.12 -25.42
C ALA A 454 -39.96 -23.72 -24.76
N GLU A 455 -39.93 -23.68 -23.44
CA GLU A 455 -39.89 -22.46 -22.63
C GLU A 455 -38.93 -22.65 -21.46
N THR A 456 -38.30 -21.57 -20.97
CA THR A 456 -37.54 -21.56 -19.71
C THR A 456 -38.29 -20.79 -18.64
N SER A 457 -38.01 -21.08 -17.37
CA SER A 457 -38.63 -20.40 -16.23
C SER A 457 -38.27 -18.93 -16.10
N ASP A 458 -37.12 -18.52 -16.65
CA ASP A 458 -36.52 -17.19 -16.54
C ASP A 458 -36.38 -16.45 -17.88
N ASP A 459 -37.08 -16.93 -18.94
CA ASP A 459 -36.99 -16.41 -20.31
C ASP A 459 -35.59 -16.52 -20.97
N SER A 460 -34.71 -17.38 -20.45
CA SER A 460 -33.39 -17.67 -21.05
C SER A 460 -33.54 -18.29 -22.44
N GLU A 461 -32.60 -18.01 -23.34
CA GLU A 461 -32.55 -18.59 -24.68
C GLU A 461 -32.26 -20.09 -24.60
N ILE A 462 -33.10 -20.90 -25.27
CA ILE A 462 -32.91 -22.34 -25.41
C ILE A 462 -32.12 -22.62 -26.70
N THR A 463 -31.11 -23.46 -26.58
CA THR A 463 -30.35 -24.00 -27.69
C THR A 463 -30.57 -25.53 -27.77
N SER A 464 -30.41 -26.11 -28.94
CA SER A 464 -30.54 -27.57 -29.09
C SER A 464 -29.48 -28.17 -30.03
N ASP A 465 -29.32 -29.45 -29.97
CA ASP A 465 -28.50 -30.22 -30.92
C ASP A 465 -29.33 -30.77 -32.10
N PHE A 466 -30.58 -30.30 -32.32
CA PHE A 466 -31.52 -30.76 -33.33
C PHE A 466 -30.89 -30.86 -34.72
N ASP A 467 -30.30 -29.82 -35.24
CA ASP A 467 -29.72 -29.75 -36.60
C ASP A 467 -28.55 -30.76 -36.79
N SER A 468 -27.89 -31.16 -35.70
CA SER A 468 -26.76 -32.07 -35.72
C SER A 468 -27.16 -33.55 -35.54
N VAL A 469 -28.30 -33.81 -34.90
CA VAL A 469 -28.72 -35.15 -34.47
C VAL A 469 -29.83 -35.68 -35.36
N VAL A 470 -30.80 -34.86 -35.79
CA VAL A 470 -32.00 -35.32 -36.53
C VAL A 470 -31.75 -35.31 -38.03
N ASP A 471 -31.87 -36.50 -38.67
CA ASP A 471 -31.87 -36.65 -40.13
C ASP A 471 -33.33 -36.80 -40.62
N LEU A 472 -33.95 -35.71 -41.04
CA LEU A 472 -35.32 -35.69 -41.53
C LEU A 472 -35.53 -36.48 -42.83
N ASN A 473 -34.48 -36.92 -43.54
CA ASN A 473 -34.57 -37.79 -44.74
C ASN A 473 -34.58 -39.28 -44.39
N LYS A 474 -34.41 -39.63 -43.12
CA LYS A 474 -34.29 -41.00 -42.66
C LYS A 474 -35.27 -41.33 -41.53
N VAL A 475 -36.16 -42.26 -41.79
CA VAL A 475 -37.08 -42.78 -40.77
C VAL A 475 -36.32 -43.32 -39.57
N GLY A 476 -36.74 -42.92 -38.38
CA GLY A 476 -36.09 -43.37 -37.13
C GLY A 476 -36.49 -42.48 -35.95
N THR A 477 -36.01 -42.85 -34.77
CA THR A 477 -36.19 -42.09 -33.54
C THR A 477 -34.84 -41.47 -33.16
N TYR A 478 -34.85 -40.20 -32.91
CA TYR A 478 -33.70 -39.39 -32.54
C TYR A 478 -33.92 -38.81 -31.15
N THR A 479 -32.84 -38.61 -30.40
CA THR A 479 -32.90 -37.95 -29.11
C THR A 479 -32.21 -36.58 -29.22
N VAL A 480 -32.95 -35.52 -29.03
CA VAL A 480 -32.46 -34.15 -29.08
C VAL A 480 -32.30 -33.63 -27.64
N THR A 481 -31.18 -32.95 -27.37
CA THR A 481 -30.92 -32.34 -26.09
C THR A 481 -31.19 -30.81 -26.19
N LEU A 482 -31.89 -30.29 -25.19
CA LEU A 482 -32.11 -28.87 -25.02
C LEU A 482 -31.23 -28.38 -23.86
N ASP A 483 -30.52 -27.27 -24.09
CA ASP A 483 -29.71 -26.58 -23.11
C ASP A 483 -30.16 -25.11 -23.01
N ALA A 484 -30.01 -24.50 -21.81
CA ALA A 484 -30.24 -23.09 -21.60
C ALA A 484 -29.28 -22.54 -20.57
N VAL A 485 -28.90 -21.27 -20.71
CA VAL A 485 -28.02 -20.57 -19.77
C VAL A 485 -28.65 -19.21 -19.45
N SER A 486 -28.83 -18.90 -18.17
CA SER A 486 -29.39 -17.63 -17.73
C SER A 486 -28.47 -16.45 -18.07
N GLU A 487 -28.99 -15.23 -18.02
CA GLU A 487 -28.18 -14.00 -18.16
C GLU A 487 -27.06 -13.92 -17.10
N SER A 488 -27.28 -14.54 -15.94
CA SER A 488 -26.28 -14.66 -14.85
C SER A 488 -25.25 -15.76 -15.06
N GLY A 489 -25.32 -16.53 -16.18
CA GLY A 489 -24.41 -17.60 -16.50
C GLY A 489 -24.71 -18.92 -15.78
N ILE A 490 -25.92 -19.11 -15.26
CA ILE A 490 -26.35 -20.35 -14.62
C ILE A 490 -26.90 -21.29 -15.70
N GLU A 491 -26.41 -22.53 -15.74
CA GLU A 491 -26.85 -23.56 -16.69
C GLU A 491 -28.10 -24.26 -16.17
N ALA A 492 -29.08 -24.51 -17.06
CA ALA A 492 -30.22 -25.36 -16.76
C ALA A 492 -29.82 -26.83 -16.79
N ASP A 493 -30.55 -27.69 -16.08
CA ASP A 493 -30.46 -29.13 -16.30
C ASP A 493 -30.94 -29.47 -17.72
N PRO A 494 -30.13 -30.16 -18.53
CA PRO A 494 -30.49 -30.49 -19.92
C PRO A 494 -31.76 -31.37 -20.01
N VAL A 495 -32.63 -31.02 -20.96
CA VAL A 495 -33.86 -31.77 -21.23
C VAL A 495 -33.74 -32.51 -22.55
N THR A 496 -34.16 -33.82 -22.59
CA THR A 496 -34.11 -34.61 -23.80
C THR A 496 -35.48 -34.82 -24.40
N ILE A 497 -35.59 -34.66 -25.72
CA ILE A 497 -36.81 -34.78 -26.50
C ILE A 497 -36.65 -35.97 -27.49
N SER A 498 -37.68 -36.81 -27.58
CA SER A 498 -37.75 -37.88 -28.58
C SER A 498 -38.39 -37.38 -29.87
N VAL A 499 -37.59 -37.31 -30.94
CA VAL A 499 -38.09 -36.94 -32.28
C VAL A 499 -38.25 -38.19 -33.13
N GLU A 500 -39.45 -38.50 -33.59
CA GLU A 500 -39.74 -39.58 -34.50
C GLU A 500 -39.89 -39.05 -35.93
N VAL A 501 -39.16 -39.60 -36.88
CA VAL A 501 -39.35 -39.35 -38.32
C VAL A 501 -40.05 -40.54 -38.91
N ALA A 502 -41.31 -40.34 -39.35
CA ALA A 502 -42.22 -41.38 -39.89
C ALA A 502 -42.38 -41.23 -41.40
N GLU A 503 -42.67 -42.34 -42.11
CA GLU A 503 -43.12 -42.28 -43.51
C GLU A 503 -44.58 -41.80 -43.57
N GLU A 504 -44.92 -41.10 -44.65
CA GLU A 504 -46.31 -40.73 -44.92
C GLU A 504 -47.13 -42.03 -45.21
N ASP A 505 -48.17 -42.30 -44.42
CA ASP A 505 -49.05 -43.41 -44.67
C ASP A 505 -49.71 -43.27 -46.07
N GLU A 506 -49.37 -44.16 -47.04
CA GLU A 506 -50.07 -44.18 -48.31
C GLU A 506 -51.58 -44.39 -48.07
N PRO A 507 -52.44 -43.59 -48.72
CA PRO A 507 -53.87 -43.72 -48.57
C PRO A 507 -54.34 -45.10 -49.05
N VAL A 508 -54.83 -45.92 -48.15
CA VAL A 508 -55.43 -47.25 -48.47
C VAL A 508 -56.64 -47.02 -49.34
N GLU A 509 -56.54 -47.37 -50.66
CA GLU A 509 -57.70 -47.40 -51.55
C GLU A 509 -58.78 -48.37 -50.98
N PRO A 510 -60.08 -47.89 -50.90
CA PRO A 510 -61.13 -48.73 -50.42
C PRO A 510 -61.38 -49.92 -51.40
N THR A 511 -61.18 -51.17 -51.00
CA THR A 511 -61.60 -52.34 -51.70
C THR A 511 -63.09 -52.37 -51.88
N PRO A 512 -63.59 -52.67 -53.10
CA PRO A 512 -65.05 -52.71 -53.38
C PRO A 512 -65.66 -53.99 -52.74
N ASP A 513 -66.77 -53.77 -52.01
CA ASP A 513 -67.64 -54.75 -51.40
C ASP A 513 -68.53 -55.38 -52.50
N PRO A 514 -68.56 -56.74 -52.69
CA PRO A 514 -69.51 -57.42 -53.54
C PRO A 514 -70.67 -57.96 -52.69
N ASP A 515 -71.79 -57.22 -52.60
CA ASP A 515 -73.14 -57.80 -52.63
C ASP A 515 -74.22 -56.79 -52.39
N LYS A 516 -74.86 -56.38 -53.50
CA LYS A 516 -76.17 -55.73 -53.52
C LYS A 516 -77.25 -56.82 -53.65
N PRO A 517 -78.49 -56.58 -53.09
CA PRO A 517 -79.53 -56.31 -54.05
C PRO A 517 -80.45 -55.13 -53.58
N ASN A 518 -80.83 -54.48 -54.59
CA ASN A 518 -81.94 -53.63 -55.03
C ASN A 518 -83.28 -53.84 -54.27
N GLU A 519 -83.94 -52.77 -53.86
CA GLU A 519 -85.35 -52.51 -54.21
C GLU A 519 -85.79 -51.07 -53.84
N THR A 520 -86.35 -50.52 -54.81
CA THR A 520 -87.25 -49.51 -55.15
C THR A 520 -88.27 -49.02 -54.10
N GLY A 521 -88.61 -47.74 -54.15
CA GLY A 521 -89.98 -47.20 -53.95
C GLY A 521 -90.07 -46.20 -52.85
N ASP A 522 -90.17 -44.99 -53.27
CA ASP A 522 -91.35 -44.14 -53.46
C ASP A 522 -91.77 -43.27 -52.23
N ASP A 523 -91.86 -42.03 -52.56
CA ASP A 523 -92.82 -40.98 -52.11
C ASP A 523 -92.95 -40.58 -50.64
N GLY A 524 -92.85 -39.30 -50.51
CA GLY A 524 -93.91 -38.57 -49.75
C GLY A 524 -93.45 -37.68 -48.58
N GLU A 525 -93.43 -36.41 -48.98
CA GLU A 525 -94.00 -35.29 -48.25
C GLU A 525 -93.78 -35.07 -46.73
N SER A 526 -93.12 -33.98 -46.49
CA SER A 526 -93.80 -32.81 -45.86
C SER A 526 -93.95 -32.70 -44.32
N VAL A 527 -93.51 -31.57 -43.93
CA VAL A 527 -93.99 -30.65 -42.89
C VAL A 527 -93.55 -30.78 -41.42
N ASN A 528 -92.88 -29.76 -41.12
CA ASN A 528 -93.17 -28.76 -40.08
C ASN A 528 -92.96 -29.05 -38.58
N ALA A 529 -92.21 -28.14 -38.07
CA ALA A 529 -92.46 -27.32 -36.87
C ALA A 529 -92.36 -27.96 -35.49
N ASN A 530 -91.50 -27.55 -34.66
CA ASN A 530 -91.71 -26.61 -33.60
C ASN A 530 -90.65 -26.71 -32.49
N THR A 531 -90.07 -25.58 -32.28
CA THR A 531 -89.47 -25.16 -31.02
C THR A 531 -90.46 -25.30 -29.86
N PRO A 532 -90.07 -25.38 -28.57
CA PRO A 532 -89.57 -24.19 -27.88
C PRO A 532 -88.49 -24.41 -26.76
N GLU A 533 -87.67 -23.42 -26.67
CA GLU A 533 -87.46 -22.57 -25.48
C GLU A 533 -87.24 -23.21 -24.09
N LYS A 534 -86.25 -22.87 -23.36
CA LYS A 534 -85.83 -21.78 -22.50
C LYS A 534 -84.91 -22.34 -21.40
N ASN A 535 -83.93 -21.74 -20.86
CA ASN A 535 -83.60 -20.45 -20.28
C ASN A 535 -82.15 -20.42 -19.90
N VAL A 536 -81.39 -19.41 -20.35
CA VAL A 536 -81.03 -18.19 -19.66
C VAL A 536 -80.17 -18.38 -18.39
N SER A 537 -78.93 -18.01 -18.46
CA SER A 537 -78.37 -16.84 -17.77
C SER A 537 -76.93 -16.60 -18.12
N ASP A 538 -76.72 -15.64 -18.99
CA ASP A 538 -75.58 -14.68 -18.95
C ASP A 538 -75.86 -13.68 -17.82
N PRO A 539 -75.02 -12.76 -17.45
CA PRO A 539 -73.61 -12.40 -17.89
C PRO A 539 -72.70 -12.10 -16.70
N VAL A 540 -71.43 -11.80 -16.91
CA VAL A 540 -70.88 -10.49 -16.54
C VAL A 540 -69.52 -10.29 -17.23
N ASN A 541 -69.59 -9.45 -18.16
CA ASN A 541 -68.51 -8.62 -18.69
C ASN A 541 -67.75 -7.90 -17.57
N LYS A 542 -66.43 -7.97 -17.48
CA LYS A 542 -65.65 -6.88 -16.91
C LYS A 542 -64.42 -6.58 -17.78
N ALA A 543 -64.51 -5.39 -18.32
CA ALA A 543 -63.55 -4.70 -19.13
C ALA A 543 -62.21 -4.58 -18.45
N LEU A 544 -61.14 -4.64 -19.26
CA LEU A 544 -59.80 -4.15 -19.00
C LEU A 544 -59.84 -2.65 -18.67
N PRO A 545 -59.06 -2.15 -17.68
CA PRO A 545 -58.71 -0.74 -17.65
C PRO A 545 -57.41 -0.54 -18.43
N ARG A 546 -57.49 0.28 -19.43
CA ARG A 546 -56.33 1.04 -19.95
C ARG A 546 -55.83 1.94 -18.84
N THR A 547 -54.54 1.88 -18.53
CA THR A 547 -53.86 3.01 -17.91
C THR A 547 -52.65 3.35 -18.77
N GLY A 548 -52.76 4.52 -19.36
CA GLY A 548 -51.61 5.21 -19.91
C GLY A 548 -50.89 5.96 -18.80
N ASP A 549 -49.64 6.22 -19.10
CA ASP A 549 -48.77 7.33 -18.65
C ASP A 549 -48.63 7.66 -17.16
N SER A 550 -47.43 7.50 -16.73
CA SER A 550 -46.50 8.50 -16.19
C SER A 550 -45.53 7.86 -15.19
N ASN A 551 -44.22 7.85 -15.53
CA ASN A 551 -43.16 8.33 -14.68
C ASN A 551 -41.77 8.07 -15.32
N GLN A 552 -41.45 8.87 -16.31
CA GLN A 552 -40.06 9.05 -16.79
C GLN A 552 -39.36 10.22 -16.06
N ALA A 553 -39.58 10.43 -14.78
CA ALA A 553 -38.93 11.52 -14.05
C ALA A 553 -37.91 11.08 -12.98
N THR A 554 -37.84 9.78 -12.64
CA THR A 554 -37.03 9.32 -11.51
C THR A 554 -35.67 8.75 -11.94
N THR A 555 -35.49 8.37 -13.19
CA THR A 555 -34.24 7.76 -13.69
C THR A 555 -33.17 8.77 -14.11
N VAL A 556 -33.53 10.05 -14.32
CA VAL A 556 -32.59 11.11 -14.72
C VAL A 556 -31.89 11.75 -13.50
N LEU A 557 -32.45 11.67 -12.30
CA LEU A 557 -31.87 12.30 -11.10
C LEU A 557 -30.73 11.45 -10.46
N ILE A 558 -30.70 10.14 -10.67
CA ILE A 558 -29.64 9.26 -10.13
C ILE A 558 -28.37 9.33 -11.00
N GLY A 559 -28.49 9.54 -12.30
CA GLY A 559 -27.37 9.71 -13.20
C GLY A 559 -26.55 10.99 -12.98
N ILE A 560 -27.17 12.07 -12.50
CA ILE A 560 -26.51 13.36 -12.26
C ILE A 560 -25.77 13.36 -10.92
N LEU A 561 -26.17 12.58 -9.92
CA LEU A 561 -25.51 12.49 -8.62
C LEU A 561 -24.21 11.68 -8.70
N LEU A 562 -24.12 10.67 -9.55
CA LEU A 562 -22.91 9.86 -9.76
C LEU A 562 -21.85 10.60 -10.60
N ALA A 563 -22.24 11.47 -11.53
CA ALA A 563 -21.30 12.31 -12.30
C ALA A 563 -20.73 13.45 -11.45
N GLY A 564 -21.43 13.93 -10.43
CA GLY A 564 -20.97 14.99 -9.50
C GLY A 564 -19.90 14.52 -8.53
N ILE A 565 -19.92 13.26 -8.10
CA ILE A 565 -18.95 12.69 -7.15
C ILE A 565 -17.63 12.36 -7.84
N ALA A 566 -17.65 11.93 -9.11
CA ALA A 566 -16.43 11.65 -9.87
C ALA A 566 -15.59 12.90 -10.16
N THR A 567 -16.22 14.09 -10.31
CA THR A 567 -15.50 15.36 -10.59
C THR A 567 -14.84 15.96 -9.35
N ILE A 568 -15.30 15.63 -8.15
CA ILE A 568 -14.71 16.14 -6.89
C ILE A 568 -13.44 15.32 -6.52
N PHE A 569 -13.39 14.03 -6.85
CA PHE A 569 -12.20 13.20 -6.58
C PHE A 569 -11.02 13.47 -7.52
N PHE A 570 -11.26 13.94 -8.76
CA PHE A 570 -10.17 14.26 -9.70
C PHE A 570 -9.53 15.64 -9.47
N ARG A 571 -10.18 16.55 -8.75
CA ARG A 571 -9.64 17.90 -8.49
C ARG A 571 -8.73 18.00 -7.27
N LYS A 572 -8.71 16.98 -6.38
CA LYS A 572 -7.85 16.95 -5.16
C LYS A 572 -6.47 16.32 -5.36
N ARG A 573 -6.17 15.81 -6.57
CA ARG A 573 -4.86 15.18 -6.89
C ARG A 573 -3.89 16.07 -7.67
N LYS A 574 -4.21 17.37 -7.85
CA LYS A 574 -3.34 18.32 -8.58
C LYS A 574 -2.73 19.43 -7.71
N HIS A 575 -2.94 19.42 -6.40
CA HIS A 575 -2.29 20.35 -5.48
C HIS A 575 -1.97 19.63 -4.16
N SER A 576 -0.95 18.79 -4.16
CA SER A 576 -0.08 18.49 -3.03
C SER A 576 1.18 17.80 -3.55
#